data_ba4493fe0b757405f2f64d20d69c0dcd
#
_entry.id   ba4493fe0b757405f2f64d20d69c0dcd
#
_cell.length_a   1.000
_cell.length_b   1.000
_cell.length_c   1.000
_cell.angle_alpha   90.00
_cell.angle_beta   90.00
_cell.angle_gamma   90.00
#
_symmetry.space_group_name_H-M   'P 1'
#
loop_
_entity.id
_entity.type
_entity.pdbx_description
1 polymer ?
#
loop_
_entity_poly.entity_id
_entity_poly.type
_entity_poly.pdbx_seq_one_letter_code
_entity_poly.pdbx_strand_id
1 'polypeptide(L)'
;MSTDSAPAALGSPQNPGPSHLATDLRLACLRIARRNRFESVVDVAPHQMAVLSRVACGPATAGDLAEWERVSAPTMSRTIAGLVEAGWIERSGDPDDGRRVILTMTSAGRERLEETRRARDEWMTTRLEDLSEEDIAALEAALPVLERIATS
;
A
#
# COMPACT_ATOMS: atom_id res chain seq x y z
N MET A 1 -57.08 18.25 35.56
CA MET A 1 -55.69 18.76 35.51
C MET A 1 -54.91 17.73 34.72
N SER A 2 -54.79 17.97 33.41
CA SER A 2 -54.07 17.13 32.48
C SER A 2 -52.64 17.63 32.35
N THR A 3 -51.67 16.81 32.66
CA THR A 3 -50.25 17.08 32.37
C THR A 3 -49.87 16.38 31.09
N ASP A 4 -49.87 17.13 30.03
CA ASP A 4 -49.35 16.78 28.73
C ASP A 4 -47.83 16.65 28.84
N SER A 5 -47.34 15.41 28.70
CA SER A 5 -45.90 15.11 28.66
C SER A 5 -45.48 14.90 27.22
N ALA A 6 -44.89 15.93 26.62
CA ALA A 6 -44.35 15.86 25.27
C ALA A 6 -43.21 14.81 25.20
N PRO A 7 -43.12 14.01 24.12
CA PRO A 7 -42.03 13.07 23.93
C PRO A 7 -40.73 13.81 23.61
N ALA A 8 -39.67 13.44 24.29
CA ALA A 8 -38.32 13.94 24.07
C ALA A 8 -37.90 13.70 22.60
N ALA A 9 -37.45 14.77 21.95
CA ALA A 9 -36.92 14.73 20.60
C ALA A 9 -35.70 13.78 20.58
N LEU A 10 -35.81 12.75 19.74
CA LEU A 10 -34.70 11.89 19.37
C LEU A 10 -33.59 12.77 18.76
N GLY A 11 -32.47 12.89 19.46
CA GLY A 11 -31.33 13.64 19.00
C GLY A 11 -30.92 13.20 17.60
N SER A 12 -30.77 14.16 16.71
CA SER A 12 -30.20 13.95 15.37
C SER A 12 -28.89 13.18 15.48
N PRO A 13 -28.56 12.27 14.58
CA PRO A 13 -27.28 11.58 14.58
C PRO A 13 -26.18 12.64 14.47
N GLN A 14 -25.42 12.82 15.56
CA GLN A 14 -24.29 13.72 15.58
C GLN A 14 -23.29 13.17 14.55
N ASN A 15 -23.09 13.92 13.48
CA ASN A 15 -22.05 13.63 12.50
C ASN A 15 -20.71 13.57 13.25
N PRO A 16 -20.06 12.42 13.37
CA PRO A 16 -18.81 12.32 14.11
C PRO A 16 -17.80 13.26 13.44
N GLY A 17 -17.29 14.23 14.21
CA GLY A 17 -16.41 15.27 13.69
C GLY A 17 -15.17 14.70 12.99
N PRO A 18 -14.38 15.54 12.28
CA PRO A 18 -13.23 15.10 11.46
C PRO A 18 -12.25 14.16 12.18
N SER A 19 -12.13 14.26 13.50
CA SER A 19 -11.25 13.41 14.33
C SER A 19 -11.69 11.96 14.38
N HIS A 20 -12.99 11.69 14.45
CA HIS A 20 -13.53 10.31 14.42
C HIS A 20 -13.35 9.69 13.04
N LEU A 21 -13.70 10.44 11.99
CA LEU A 21 -13.49 9.99 10.61
C LEU A 21 -12.02 9.67 10.33
N ALA A 22 -11.09 10.51 10.81
CA ALA A 22 -9.65 10.28 10.62
C ALA A 22 -9.21 8.96 11.27
N THR A 23 -9.68 8.66 12.48
CA THR A 23 -9.36 7.41 13.17
C THR A 23 -9.94 6.21 12.43
N ASP A 24 -11.21 6.26 12.07
CA ASP A 24 -11.93 5.17 11.44
C ASP A 24 -11.35 4.87 10.05
N LEU A 25 -11.11 5.90 9.25
CA LEU A 25 -10.49 5.78 7.94
C LEU A 25 -9.10 5.14 8.03
N ARG A 26 -8.25 5.65 8.92
CA ARG A 26 -6.91 5.09 9.14
C ARG A 26 -6.98 3.61 9.52
N LEU A 27 -7.88 3.23 10.43
CA LEU A 27 -8.04 1.85 10.86
C LEU A 27 -8.60 0.96 9.74
N ALA A 28 -9.54 1.45 8.94
CA ALA A 28 -10.07 0.73 7.78
C ALA A 28 -8.97 0.47 6.75
N CYS A 29 -8.22 1.50 6.37
CA CYS A 29 -7.09 1.36 5.43
C CYS A 29 -6.04 0.36 5.93
N LEU A 30 -5.67 0.42 7.22
CA LEU A 30 -4.71 -0.52 7.80
C LEU A 30 -5.21 -1.97 7.78
N ARG A 31 -6.50 -2.19 8.08
CA ARG A 31 -7.10 -3.54 8.05
C ARG A 31 -7.16 -4.09 6.62
N ILE A 32 -7.58 -3.29 5.66
CA ILE A 32 -7.62 -3.67 4.24
C ILE A 32 -6.21 -4.01 3.75
N ALA A 33 -5.25 -3.12 3.97
CA ALA A 33 -3.87 -3.34 3.55
C ALA A 33 -3.25 -4.59 4.20
N ARG A 34 -3.53 -4.83 5.49
CA ARG A 34 -3.08 -6.04 6.17
C ARG A 34 -3.70 -7.29 5.58
N ARG A 35 -5.02 -7.34 5.42
CA ARG A 35 -5.71 -8.52 4.87
C ARG A 35 -5.27 -8.82 3.45
N ASN A 36 -5.23 -7.81 2.59
CA ASN A 36 -4.74 -7.94 1.21
C ASN A 36 -3.33 -8.54 1.16
N ARG A 37 -2.46 -8.19 2.10
CA ARG A 37 -1.09 -8.72 2.19
C ARG A 37 -1.03 -10.18 2.61
N PHE A 38 -1.82 -10.57 3.61
CA PHE A 38 -1.72 -11.91 4.20
C PHE A 38 -2.64 -12.95 3.56
N GLU A 39 -3.70 -12.51 2.88
CA GLU A 39 -4.65 -13.40 2.23
C GLU A 39 -4.37 -13.56 0.72
N SER A 40 -3.56 -12.67 0.12
CA SER A 40 -3.03 -12.90 -1.22
C SER A 40 -1.95 -13.97 -1.17
N VAL A 41 -2.05 -14.97 -2.02
CA VAL A 41 -1.26 -16.22 -2.01
C VAL A 41 0.24 -16.03 -2.28
N VAL A 42 0.69 -14.81 -2.57
CA VAL A 42 2.09 -14.54 -2.99
C VAL A 42 2.90 -13.96 -1.83
N ASP A 43 3.90 -14.74 -1.41
CA ASP A 43 4.75 -14.41 -0.25
C ASP A 43 5.93 -13.50 -0.64
N VAL A 44 5.63 -12.22 -0.88
CA VAL A 44 6.64 -11.16 -1.00
C VAL A 44 6.49 -10.19 0.17
N ALA A 45 7.52 -10.08 1.00
CA ALA A 45 7.49 -9.18 2.13
C ALA A 45 7.29 -7.72 1.70
N PRO A 46 6.58 -6.87 2.49
CA PRO A 46 6.27 -5.49 2.11
C PRO A 46 7.47 -4.63 1.76
N HIS A 47 8.56 -4.76 2.53
CA HIS A 47 9.80 -4.03 2.29
C HIS A 47 10.50 -4.48 0.99
N GLN A 48 10.38 -5.76 0.63
CA GLN A 48 10.85 -6.29 -0.64
C GLN A 48 10.02 -5.75 -1.80
N MET A 49 8.69 -5.75 -1.65
CA MET A 49 7.76 -5.22 -2.65
C MET A 49 7.98 -3.73 -2.91
N ALA A 50 8.25 -2.94 -1.86
CA ALA A 50 8.56 -1.53 -1.99
C ALA A 50 9.84 -1.32 -2.82
N VAL A 51 10.92 -2.03 -2.50
CA VAL A 51 12.17 -1.96 -3.26
C VAL A 51 11.97 -2.41 -4.72
N LEU A 52 11.29 -3.54 -4.96
CA LEU A 52 11.00 -4.01 -6.33
C LEU A 52 10.22 -2.96 -7.12
N SER A 53 9.22 -2.33 -6.51
CA SER A 53 8.43 -1.29 -7.17
C SER A 53 9.26 -0.06 -7.53
N ARG A 54 10.23 0.32 -6.70
CA ARG A 54 11.16 1.42 -6.99
C ARG A 54 12.12 1.09 -8.14
N VAL A 55 12.76 -0.08 -8.07
CA VAL A 55 13.69 -0.54 -9.11
C VAL A 55 12.98 -0.80 -10.45
N ALA A 56 11.68 -1.08 -10.44
CA ALA A 56 10.86 -1.17 -11.65
C ALA A 56 10.74 0.17 -12.40
N CYS A 57 10.84 1.30 -11.69
CA CYS A 57 10.80 2.63 -12.29
C CYS A 57 12.14 3.03 -12.94
N GLY A 58 13.22 2.31 -12.63
CA GLY A 58 14.56 2.55 -13.17
C GLY A 58 15.66 2.09 -12.22
N PRO A 59 16.93 2.08 -12.71
CA PRO A 59 18.09 1.74 -11.91
C PRO A 59 18.22 2.64 -10.68
N ALA A 60 18.65 2.07 -9.54
CA ALA A 60 18.80 2.80 -8.29
C ALA A 60 20.03 2.31 -7.51
N THR A 61 20.60 3.16 -6.65
CA THR A 61 21.63 2.74 -5.69
C THR A 61 21.00 2.31 -4.36
N ALA A 62 21.75 1.59 -3.54
CA ALA A 62 21.31 1.23 -2.19
C ALA A 62 21.04 2.47 -1.32
N GLY A 63 21.78 3.57 -1.55
CA GLY A 63 21.58 4.85 -0.88
C GLY A 63 20.24 5.48 -1.25
N ASP A 64 19.93 5.58 -2.55
CA ASP A 64 18.67 6.11 -3.04
C ASP A 64 17.48 5.33 -2.47
N LEU A 65 17.56 3.99 -2.48
CA LEU A 65 16.52 3.12 -1.93
C LEU A 65 16.32 3.30 -0.42
N ALA A 66 17.42 3.45 0.35
CA ALA A 66 17.35 3.67 1.78
C ALA A 66 16.69 5.01 2.12
N GLU A 67 17.00 6.07 1.35
CA GLU A 67 16.41 7.39 1.50
C GLU A 67 14.92 7.39 1.16
N TRP A 68 14.52 6.82 0.01
CA TRP A 68 13.11 6.74 -0.40
C TRP A 68 12.25 5.96 0.58
N GLU A 69 12.75 4.83 1.07
CA GLU A 69 12.02 3.97 2.02
C GLU A 69 12.18 4.44 3.48
N ARG A 70 12.99 5.49 3.74
CA ARG A 70 13.26 6.06 5.07
C ARG A 70 13.73 5.00 6.07
N VAL A 71 14.62 4.12 5.64
CA VAL A 71 15.23 3.08 6.45
C VAL A 71 16.74 3.25 6.56
N SER A 72 17.35 2.62 7.57
CA SER A 72 18.80 2.65 7.72
C SER A 72 19.53 1.88 6.60
N ALA A 73 20.74 2.29 6.25
CA ALA A 73 21.57 1.62 5.25
C ALA A 73 21.78 0.11 5.55
N PRO A 74 22.01 -0.33 6.82
CA PRO A 74 22.08 -1.75 7.14
C PRO A 74 20.76 -2.50 6.87
N THR A 75 19.61 -1.88 7.13
CA THR A 75 18.30 -2.48 6.86
C THR A 75 18.10 -2.64 5.35
N MET A 76 18.36 -1.59 4.59
CA MET A 76 18.27 -1.65 3.13
C MET A 76 19.22 -2.69 2.54
N SER A 77 20.46 -2.76 3.03
CA SER A 77 21.43 -3.75 2.56
C SER A 77 20.94 -5.20 2.75
N ARG A 78 20.26 -5.51 3.85
CA ARG A 78 19.67 -6.85 4.07
C ARG A 78 18.52 -7.12 3.10
N THR A 79 17.64 -6.13 2.88
CA THR A 79 16.54 -6.26 1.91
C THR A 79 17.09 -6.53 0.50
N ILE A 80 18.09 -5.74 0.07
CA ILE A 80 18.76 -5.91 -1.22
C ILE A 80 19.43 -7.28 -1.32
N ALA A 81 20.11 -7.74 -0.27
CA ALA A 81 20.75 -9.05 -0.27
C ALA A 81 19.73 -10.18 -0.50
N GLY A 82 18.60 -10.14 0.18
CA GLY A 82 17.52 -11.13 -0.01
C GLY A 82 16.91 -11.08 -1.42
N LEU A 83 16.77 -9.88 -2.01
CA LEU A 83 16.26 -9.75 -3.38
C LEU A 83 17.25 -10.24 -4.43
N VAL A 84 18.56 -10.04 -4.21
CA VAL A 84 19.63 -10.57 -5.08
C VAL A 84 19.69 -12.09 -4.95
N GLU A 85 19.63 -12.64 -3.73
CA GLU A 85 19.59 -14.07 -3.47
C GLU A 85 18.39 -14.76 -4.15
N ALA A 86 17.24 -14.10 -4.12
CA ALA A 86 16.04 -14.55 -4.82
C ALA A 86 16.12 -14.39 -6.36
N GLY A 87 17.15 -13.73 -6.89
CA GLY A 87 17.33 -13.48 -8.30
C GLY A 87 16.37 -12.44 -8.89
N TRP A 88 15.75 -11.60 -8.06
CA TRP A 88 14.77 -10.59 -8.52
C TRP A 88 15.39 -9.26 -8.89
N ILE A 89 16.55 -8.96 -8.34
CA ILE A 89 17.39 -7.82 -8.73
C ILE A 89 18.83 -8.29 -8.93
N GLU A 90 19.59 -7.53 -9.72
CA GLU A 90 21.00 -7.74 -9.94
C GLU A 90 21.81 -6.48 -9.64
N ARG A 91 23.09 -6.68 -9.38
CA ARG A 91 24.05 -5.60 -9.13
C ARG A 91 24.95 -5.46 -10.32
N SER A 92 25.13 -4.23 -10.79
CA SER A 92 26.13 -3.88 -11.82
C SER A 92 26.95 -2.67 -11.37
N GLY A 93 28.14 -2.52 -11.93
CA GLY A 93 28.89 -1.25 -11.79
C GLY A 93 28.21 -0.16 -12.60
N ASP A 94 28.25 1.07 -12.09
CA ASP A 94 27.83 2.24 -12.85
C ASP A 94 28.83 2.46 -14.01
N PRO A 95 28.37 2.56 -15.26
CA PRO A 95 29.28 2.77 -16.40
C PRO A 95 30.02 4.12 -16.34
N ASP A 96 29.44 5.11 -15.66
CA ASP A 96 30.02 6.47 -15.55
C ASP A 96 30.84 6.67 -14.26
N ASP A 97 30.57 5.89 -13.21
CA ASP A 97 31.30 5.91 -11.94
C ASP A 97 31.45 4.50 -11.36
N GLY A 98 32.59 3.89 -11.62
CA GLY A 98 32.93 2.53 -11.17
C GLY A 98 32.94 2.31 -9.65
N ARG A 99 32.75 3.38 -8.84
CA ARG A 99 32.62 3.30 -7.39
C ARG A 99 31.16 3.07 -6.96
N ARG A 100 30.20 3.30 -7.87
CA ARG A 100 28.77 3.14 -7.61
C ARG A 100 28.30 1.76 -8.05
N VAL A 101 27.49 1.15 -7.23
CA VAL A 101 26.78 -0.10 -7.54
C VAL A 101 25.33 0.25 -7.86
N ILE A 102 24.93 -0.09 -9.06
CA ILE A 102 23.57 0.09 -9.56
C ILE A 102 22.80 -1.22 -9.40
N LEU A 103 21.58 -1.09 -8.97
CA LEU A 103 20.60 -2.17 -8.82
C LEU A 103 19.59 -2.09 -9.95
N THR A 104 19.42 -3.18 -10.66
CA THR A 104 18.45 -3.30 -11.77
C THR A 104 17.55 -4.50 -11.54
N MET A 105 16.33 -4.42 -12.06
CA MET A 105 15.36 -5.51 -11.97
C MET A 105 15.63 -6.56 -13.03
N THR A 106 15.65 -7.83 -12.63
CA THR A 106 15.71 -8.97 -13.54
C THR A 106 14.32 -9.24 -14.16
N SER A 107 14.27 -10.10 -15.21
CA SER A 107 12.99 -10.61 -15.72
C SER A 107 12.19 -11.35 -14.65
N ALA A 108 12.86 -12.20 -13.86
CA ALA A 108 12.24 -12.91 -12.74
C ALA A 108 11.66 -11.98 -11.67
N GLY A 109 12.37 -10.88 -11.38
CA GLY A 109 11.88 -9.85 -10.46
C GLY A 109 10.64 -9.13 -10.99
N ARG A 110 10.60 -8.86 -12.29
CA ARG A 110 9.44 -8.25 -12.96
C ARG A 110 8.23 -9.18 -12.92
N GLU A 111 8.41 -10.43 -13.28
CA GLU A 111 7.36 -11.44 -13.22
C GLU A 111 6.80 -11.58 -11.80
N ARG A 112 7.68 -11.61 -10.79
CA ARG A 112 7.30 -11.70 -9.38
C ARG A 112 6.53 -10.47 -8.90
N LEU A 113 6.93 -9.28 -9.33
CA LEU A 113 6.23 -8.03 -9.03
C LEU A 113 4.81 -8.03 -9.62
N GLU A 114 4.68 -8.43 -10.88
CA GLU A 114 3.40 -8.48 -11.60
C GLU A 114 2.47 -9.56 -11.01
N GLU A 115 2.99 -10.74 -10.71
CA GLU A 115 2.26 -11.81 -10.04
C GLU A 115 1.69 -11.35 -8.69
N THR A 116 2.54 -10.67 -7.88
CA THR A 116 2.12 -10.15 -6.59
C THR A 116 1.05 -9.06 -6.72
N ARG A 117 1.17 -8.18 -7.71
CA ARG A 117 0.15 -7.16 -7.98
C ARG A 117 -1.16 -7.80 -8.38
N ARG A 118 -1.12 -8.72 -9.34
CA ARG A 118 -2.32 -9.44 -9.81
C ARG A 118 -3.05 -10.14 -8.66
N ALA A 119 -2.34 -10.89 -7.83
CA ALA A 119 -2.95 -11.59 -6.70
C ALA A 119 -3.62 -10.63 -5.69
N ARG A 120 -3.03 -9.43 -5.49
CA ARG A 120 -3.62 -8.40 -4.63
C ARG A 120 -4.85 -7.74 -5.25
N ASP A 121 -4.82 -7.54 -6.56
CA ASP A 121 -5.95 -6.99 -7.30
C ASP A 121 -7.10 -7.98 -7.33
N GLU A 122 -6.86 -9.26 -7.60
CA GLU A 122 -7.85 -10.33 -7.53
C GLU A 122 -8.48 -10.45 -6.14
N TRP A 123 -7.66 -10.37 -5.09
CA TRP A 123 -8.15 -10.36 -3.71
C TRP A 123 -9.11 -9.20 -3.46
N MET A 124 -8.81 -8.01 -3.96
CA MET A 124 -9.66 -6.83 -3.82
C MET A 124 -10.92 -6.96 -4.66
N THR A 125 -10.80 -7.36 -5.91
CA THR A 125 -11.93 -7.55 -6.85
C THR A 125 -12.99 -8.47 -6.25
N THR A 126 -12.59 -9.63 -5.73
CA THR A 126 -13.52 -10.58 -5.12
C THR A 126 -14.34 -9.95 -3.97
N ARG A 127 -13.75 -9.02 -3.23
CA ARG A 127 -14.46 -8.35 -2.12
C ARG A 127 -15.35 -7.20 -2.57
N LEU A 128 -15.03 -6.61 -3.70
CA LEU A 128 -15.89 -5.59 -4.32
C LEU A 128 -17.12 -6.23 -4.97
N GLU A 129 -17.00 -7.46 -5.50
CA GLU A 129 -18.13 -8.21 -6.07
C GLU A 129 -19.26 -8.50 -5.06
N ASP A 130 -18.92 -8.56 -3.76
CA ASP A 130 -19.88 -8.79 -2.67
C ASP A 130 -20.62 -7.50 -2.23
N LEU A 131 -20.29 -6.34 -2.79
CA LEU A 131 -20.85 -5.04 -2.43
C LEU A 131 -22.08 -4.69 -3.28
N SER A 132 -22.95 -3.83 -2.74
CA SER A 132 -24.05 -3.23 -3.50
C SER A 132 -23.54 -2.22 -4.54
N GLU A 133 -24.34 -1.95 -5.57
CA GLU A 133 -24.03 -0.90 -6.57
C GLU A 133 -23.90 0.48 -5.90
N GLU A 134 -24.65 0.75 -4.84
CA GLU A 134 -24.58 2.00 -4.08
C GLU A 134 -23.22 2.12 -3.34
N ASP A 135 -22.74 1.03 -2.71
CA ASP A 135 -21.45 0.99 -2.05
C ASP A 135 -20.29 1.17 -3.06
N ILE A 136 -20.38 0.53 -4.22
CA ILE A 136 -19.39 0.70 -5.29
C ILE A 136 -19.34 2.16 -5.74
N ALA A 137 -20.49 2.79 -6.03
CA ALA A 137 -20.54 4.19 -6.43
C ALA A 137 -19.97 5.13 -5.35
N ALA A 138 -20.21 4.83 -4.07
CA ALA A 138 -19.65 5.60 -2.96
C ALA A 138 -18.13 5.47 -2.88
N LEU A 139 -17.58 4.26 -3.10
CA LEU A 139 -16.14 4.03 -3.15
C LEU A 139 -15.49 4.75 -4.34
N GLU A 140 -16.09 4.67 -5.53
CA GLU A 140 -15.60 5.38 -6.71
C GLU A 140 -15.54 6.90 -6.49
N ALA A 141 -16.57 7.47 -5.88
CA ALA A 141 -16.61 8.89 -5.53
C ALA A 141 -15.56 9.28 -4.47
N ALA A 142 -15.20 8.35 -3.57
CA ALA A 142 -14.22 8.58 -2.52
C ALA A 142 -12.76 8.46 -3.02
N LEU A 143 -12.48 7.69 -4.06
CA LEU A 143 -11.11 7.42 -4.54
C LEU A 143 -10.27 8.68 -4.77
N PRO A 144 -10.74 9.73 -5.49
CA PRO A 144 -9.94 10.94 -5.70
C PRO A 144 -9.60 11.69 -4.40
N VAL A 145 -10.47 11.57 -3.39
CA VAL A 145 -10.23 12.17 -2.06
C VAL A 145 -9.14 11.39 -1.32
N LEU A 146 -9.22 10.06 -1.36
CA LEU A 146 -8.23 9.17 -0.73
C LEU A 146 -6.84 9.34 -1.36
N GLU A 147 -6.77 9.47 -2.68
CA GLU A 147 -5.53 9.70 -3.41
C GLU A 147 -4.88 11.03 -3.00
N ARG A 148 -5.67 12.12 -2.85
CA ARG A 148 -5.14 13.39 -2.35
C ARG A 148 -4.57 13.28 -0.94
N ILE A 149 -5.23 12.52 -0.06
CA ILE A 149 -4.73 12.28 1.31
C ILE A 149 -3.43 11.46 1.28
N ALA A 150 -3.31 10.50 0.38
CA ALA A 150 -2.15 9.63 0.27
C ALA A 150 -0.91 10.35 -0.31
N THR A 151 -1.09 11.46 -1.04
CA THR A 151 -0.02 12.19 -1.74
C THR A 151 0.33 13.55 -1.12
N SER A 152 -0.38 13.98 -0.07
CA SER A 152 -0.18 15.25 0.66
C SER A 152 1.00 15.25 1.63
#